data_ae84b9cda6c6d0fbba1c8a8d837225bd
#
_entry.id   ae84b9cda6c6d0fbba1c8a8d837225bd
#
_cell.length_a   1.000
_cell.length_b   1.000
_cell.length_c   1.000
_cell.angle_alpha   90.00
_cell.angle_beta   90.00
_cell.angle_gamma   90.00
#
_symmetry.space_group_name_H-M   'P 1'
#
loop_
_entity.id
_entity.type
_entity.pdbx_description
1 polymer ?
#
loop_
_entity_poly.entity_id
_entity_poly.type
_entity_poly.pdbx_seq_one_letter_code
_entity_poly.pdbx_strand_id
1 'polypeptide(L)'
;MAVAADRLQELPARSERVLRHAGIDRLFHWLTAACVLVLMATGLLPHVGVQFDWTGIHWVTGLALVVLVVFHLLRSLVWRRLRAMWFSLAELRTHQVGKYSVAQKLMHHAMTLMVLSAVVTGLLMLKKIRTPLLLRDPYVFSAHTWGVIYVIHGLAALAAITLVIVHVYFGLIPDNRMYLRAMITGWMSRGDQRARVTGIRAGEKHLT
;
A
#
# COMPACT_ATOMS: atom_id res chain seq x y z
N MET A 1 -22.35 -35.55 -36.67
CA MET A 1 -21.71 -34.21 -36.64
C MET A 1 -22.22 -33.31 -35.52
N ALA A 2 -23.46 -33.44 -35.06
CA ALA A 2 -24.01 -32.60 -33.95
C ALA A 2 -23.36 -32.83 -32.58
N VAL A 3 -22.98 -34.08 -32.24
CA VAL A 3 -22.38 -34.44 -30.93
C VAL A 3 -20.97 -33.87 -30.73
N ALA A 4 -20.23 -33.56 -31.80
CA ALA A 4 -18.90 -32.97 -31.72
C ALA A 4 -18.96 -31.44 -31.48
N ALA A 5 -20.01 -30.77 -31.94
CA ALA A 5 -20.22 -29.34 -31.72
C ALA A 5 -20.61 -29.05 -30.26
N ASP A 6 -21.39 -29.92 -29.63
CA ASP A 6 -21.83 -29.77 -28.23
C ASP A 6 -20.66 -29.95 -27.22
N ARG A 7 -19.72 -30.87 -27.52
CA ARG A 7 -18.51 -31.02 -26.68
C ARG A 7 -17.53 -29.88 -26.74
N LEU A 8 -17.57 -29.04 -27.77
CA LEU A 8 -16.72 -27.85 -27.86
C LEU A 8 -17.29 -26.69 -27.03
N GLN A 9 -18.58 -26.71 -26.66
CA GLN A 9 -19.21 -25.76 -25.78
C GLN A 9 -18.99 -26.09 -24.28
N GLU A 10 -18.67 -27.35 -23.97
CA GLU A 10 -18.40 -27.81 -22.59
C GLU A 10 -16.93 -27.67 -22.16
N LEU A 11 -16.02 -27.24 -23.02
CA LEU A 11 -14.69 -26.89 -22.56
C LEU A 11 -14.84 -25.72 -21.56
N PRO A 12 -14.47 -25.92 -20.27
CA PRO A 12 -14.56 -24.84 -19.30
C PRO A 12 -13.78 -23.67 -19.88
N ALA A 13 -14.48 -22.56 -20.14
CA ALA A 13 -13.89 -21.36 -20.71
C ALA A 13 -12.61 -21.13 -19.92
N ARG A 14 -11.46 -21.38 -20.54
CA ARG A 14 -10.13 -21.20 -19.95
C ARG A 14 -10.19 -19.83 -19.31
N SER A 15 -10.22 -19.75 -17.98
CA SER A 15 -10.51 -18.54 -17.26
C SER A 15 -9.48 -17.51 -17.71
N GLU A 16 -9.86 -16.69 -18.69
CA GLU A 16 -8.94 -15.69 -19.26
C GLU A 16 -8.45 -14.82 -18.13
N ARG A 17 -7.15 -14.91 -17.86
CA ARG A 17 -6.50 -14.12 -16.84
C ARG A 17 -6.08 -12.78 -17.41
N VAL A 18 -6.35 -11.72 -16.70
CA VAL A 18 -5.95 -10.37 -17.07
C VAL A 18 -4.85 -9.91 -16.12
N LEU A 19 -3.78 -9.34 -16.67
CA LEU A 19 -2.70 -8.75 -15.89
C LEU A 19 -3.23 -7.51 -15.16
N ARG A 20 -3.31 -7.58 -13.83
CA ARG A 20 -3.77 -6.47 -12.98
C ARG A 20 -2.62 -5.61 -12.47
N HIS A 21 -1.53 -6.24 -12.03
CA HIS A 21 -0.35 -5.57 -11.49
C HIS A 21 0.91 -6.06 -12.19
N ALA A 22 1.69 -5.13 -12.73
CA ALA A 22 3.00 -5.42 -13.29
C ALA A 22 3.96 -5.91 -12.19
N GLY A 23 4.98 -6.69 -12.56
CA GLY A 23 5.96 -7.21 -11.61
C GLY A 23 6.62 -6.12 -10.77
N ILE A 24 6.97 -4.99 -11.41
CA ILE A 24 7.57 -3.84 -10.73
C ILE A 24 6.64 -3.20 -9.68
N ASP A 25 5.31 -3.15 -9.93
CA ASP A 25 4.33 -2.61 -8.97
C ASP A 25 4.24 -3.51 -7.73
N ARG A 26 4.31 -4.83 -7.95
CA ARG A 26 4.29 -5.84 -6.89
C ARG A 26 5.57 -5.83 -6.07
N LEU A 27 6.72 -5.78 -6.73
CA LEU A 27 8.02 -5.68 -6.06
C LEU A 27 8.08 -4.42 -5.18
N PHE A 28 7.70 -3.27 -5.73
CA PHE A 28 7.61 -2.02 -4.99
C PHE A 28 6.71 -2.15 -3.76
N HIS A 29 5.51 -2.70 -3.92
CA HIS A 29 4.57 -2.88 -2.81
C HIS A 29 5.17 -3.75 -1.70
N TRP A 30 5.74 -4.90 -2.02
CA TRP A 30 6.28 -5.83 -1.02
C TRP A 30 7.55 -5.30 -0.34
N LEU A 31 8.42 -4.60 -1.06
CA LEU A 31 9.58 -3.93 -0.45
C LEU A 31 9.14 -2.81 0.49
N THR A 32 8.16 -1.99 0.08
CA THR A 32 7.60 -0.95 0.93
C THR A 32 6.94 -1.55 2.17
N ALA A 33 6.15 -2.62 2.02
CA ALA A 33 5.52 -3.31 3.13
C ALA A 33 6.56 -3.86 4.12
N ALA A 34 7.63 -4.50 3.63
CA ALA A 34 8.72 -4.98 4.47
C ALA A 34 9.40 -3.84 5.24
N CYS A 35 9.75 -2.73 4.57
CA CYS A 35 10.33 -1.57 5.25
C CYS A 35 9.39 -1.01 6.32
N VAL A 36 8.10 -0.83 6.01
CA VAL A 36 7.11 -0.32 6.97
C VAL A 36 6.99 -1.24 8.18
N LEU A 37 6.90 -2.56 7.99
CA LEU A 37 6.81 -3.52 9.10
C LEU A 37 8.06 -3.51 9.98
N VAL A 38 9.26 -3.43 9.40
CA VAL A 38 10.51 -3.29 10.17
C VAL A 38 10.54 -1.98 10.94
N LEU A 39 10.12 -0.87 10.33
CA LEU A 39 10.06 0.44 11.00
C LEU A 39 9.04 0.45 12.14
N MET A 40 7.89 -0.17 11.96
CA MET A 40 6.88 -0.34 13.02
C MET A 40 7.43 -1.20 14.17
N ALA A 41 8.07 -2.33 13.87
CA ALA A 41 8.66 -3.20 14.86
C ALA A 41 9.78 -2.48 15.66
N THR A 42 10.72 -1.84 14.97
CA THR A 42 11.82 -1.12 15.60
C THR A 42 11.37 0.13 16.36
N GLY A 43 10.25 0.75 15.97
CA GLY A 43 9.65 1.88 16.68
C GLY A 43 8.82 1.46 17.90
N LEU A 44 8.15 0.30 17.85
CA LEU A 44 7.21 -0.14 18.90
C LEU A 44 7.84 -1.06 19.96
N LEU A 45 8.65 -2.06 19.55
CA LEU A 45 9.16 -3.08 20.44
C LEU A 45 9.96 -2.52 21.64
N PRO A 46 10.80 -1.47 21.49
CA PRO A 46 11.49 -0.88 22.63
C PRO A 46 10.54 -0.29 23.68
N HIS A 47 9.38 0.23 23.26
CA HIS A 47 8.38 0.81 24.16
C HIS A 47 7.62 -0.26 24.97
N VAL A 48 7.58 -1.49 24.48
CA VAL A 48 6.97 -2.63 25.20
C VAL A 48 8.02 -3.47 25.94
N GLY A 49 9.24 -2.95 26.12
CA GLY A 49 10.30 -3.55 26.94
C GLY A 49 11.23 -4.50 26.22
N VAL A 50 11.12 -4.68 24.90
CA VAL A 50 12.06 -5.51 24.12
C VAL A 50 13.32 -4.70 23.82
N GLN A 51 14.43 -5.07 24.46
CA GLN A 51 15.72 -4.37 24.34
C GLN A 51 16.59 -4.97 23.22
N PHE A 52 16.98 -4.13 22.26
CA PHE A 52 17.93 -4.46 21.18
C PHE A 52 18.46 -3.16 20.55
N ASP A 53 19.50 -3.24 19.75
CA ASP A 53 20.01 -2.06 19.03
C ASP A 53 19.12 -1.71 17.83
N TRP A 54 17.96 -1.12 18.13
CA TRP A 54 16.93 -0.78 17.15
C TRP A 54 17.27 0.46 16.32
N THR A 55 18.04 1.39 16.87
CA THR A 55 18.29 2.70 16.25
C THR A 55 18.95 2.57 14.88
N GLY A 56 20.00 1.72 14.78
CA GLY A 56 20.71 1.44 13.54
C GLY A 56 19.76 0.88 12.47
N ILE A 57 18.99 -0.14 12.84
CA ILE A 57 18.03 -0.81 11.95
C ILE A 57 16.95 0.18 11.49
N HIS A 58 16.43 1.00 12.41
CA HIS A 58 15.35 1.95 12.14
C HIS A 58 15.77 3.01 11.09
N TRP A 59 16.88 3.73 11.32
CA TRP A 59 17.25 4.79 10.38
C TRP A 59 17.70 4.25 9.02
N VAL A 60 18.40 3.10 8.97
CA VAL A 60 18.80 2.48 7.70
C VAL A 60 17.59 2.05 6.89
N THR A 61 16.62 1.38 7.53
CA THR A 61 15.34 1.00 6.89
C THR A 61 14.53 2.24 6.49
N GLY A 62 14.58 3.31 7.31
CA GLY A 62 13.95 4.58 6.98
C GLY A 62 14.51 5.20 5.70
N LEU A 63 15.84 5.19 5.51
CA LEU A 63 16.46 5.66 4.27
C LEU A 63 16.10 4.76 3.07
N ALA A 64 16.04 3.45 3.25
CA ALA A 64 15.55 2.54 2.20
C ALA A 64 14.10 2.89 1.79
N LEU A 65 13.24 3.20 2.76
CA LEU A 65 11.88 3.66 2.48
C LEU A 65 11.86 5.00 1.73
N VAL A 66 12.75 5.95 2.07
CA VAL A 66 12.90 7.22 1.32
C VAL A 66 13.21 6.94 -0.16
N VAL A 67 14.17 6.06 -0.44
CA VAL A 67 14.51 5.68 -1.82
C VAL A 67 13.31 5.11 -2.56
N LEU A 68 12.55 4.22 -1.90
CA LEU A 68 11.32 3.64 -2.48
C LEU A 68 10.26 4.71 -2.75
N VAL A 69 10.05 5.64 -1.83
CA VAL A 69 9.08 6.76 -1.99
C VAL A 69 9.49 7.65 -3.16
N VAL A 70 10.77 8.05 -3.24
CA VAL A 70 11.29 8.88 -4.35
C VAL A 70 11.12 8.15 -5.68
N PHE A 71 11.50 6.87 -5.75
CA PHE A 71 11.28 6.04 -6.94
C PHE A 71 9.80 5.99 -7.35
N HIS A 72 8.89 5.81 -6.39
CA HIS A 72 7.45 5.79 -6.66
C HIS A 72 6.94 7.12 -7.20
N LEU A 73 7.36 8.24 -6.61
CA LEU A 73 6.99 9.58 -7.07
C LEU A 73 7.50 9.84 -8.49
N LEU A 74 8.78 9.59 -8.76
CA LEU A 74 9.37 9.78 -10.10
C LEU A 74 8.64 8.91 -11.13
N ARG A 75 8.40 7.65 -10.81
CA ARG A 75 7.67 6.75 -11.69
C ARG A 75 6.24 7.21 -11.95
N SER A 76 5.54 7.71 -10.93
CA SER A 76 4.17 8.22 -11.06
C SER A 76 4.11 9.47 -11.95
N LEU A 77 5.09 10.35 -11.85
CA LEU A 77 5.21 11.56 -12.67
C LEU A 77 5.51 11.21 -14.13
N VAL A 78 6.51 10.36 -14.39
CA VAL A 78 6.95 9.98 -15.75
C VAL A 78 5.84 9.24 -16.50
N TRP A 79 5.16 8.28 -15.87
CA TRP A 79 4.12 7.47 -16.52
C TRP A 79 2.71 8.04 -16.42
N ARG A 80 2.53 9.29 -15.96
CA ARG A 80 1.23 9.99 -15.85
C ARG A 80 0.12 9.15 -15.18
N ARG A 81 0.47 8.23 -14.29
CA ARG A 81 -0.48 7.36 -13.56
C ARG A 81 -1.21 8.08 -12.43
N LEU A 82 -0.85 9.31 -12.12
CA LEU A 82 -1.47 10.13 -11.08
C LEU A 82 -2.99 10.21 -11.23
N ARG A 83 -3.49 10.41 -12.47
CA ARG A 83 -4.93 10.54 -12.73
C ARG A 83 -5.78 9.35 -12.27
N ALA A 84 -5.22 8.13 -12.25
CA ALA A 84 -5.95 6.94 -11.83
C ALA A 84 -6.27 6.91 -10.32
N MET A 85 -5.51 7.66 -9.52
CA MET A 85 -5.69 7.75 -8.06
C MET A 85 -6.44 9.00 -7.61
N TRP A 86 -6.66 10.01 -8.49
CA TRP A 86 -7.43 11.19 -8.14
C TRP A 86 -8.92 10.87 -8.06
N PHE A 87 -9.61 11.55 -7.14
CA PHE A 87 -11.06 11.49 -7.03
C PHE A 87 -11.71 12.28 -8.18
N SER A 88 -12.65 11.65 -8.88
CA SER A 88 -13.54 12.35 -9.79
C SER A 88 -14.87 12.63 -9.09
N LEU A 89 -15.40 13.83 -9.23
CA LEU A 89 -16.74 14.18 -8.73
C LEU A 89 -17.82 13.27 -9.32
N ALA A 90 -17.61 12.79 -10.56
CA ALA A 90 -18.49 11.83 -11.20
C ALA A 90 -18.48 10.47 -10.49
N GLU A 91 -17.31 9.98 -10.04
CA GLU A 91 -17.21 8.71 -9.28
C GLU A 91 -17.93 8.76 -7.93
N LEU A 92 -17.92 9.94 -7.27
CA LEU A 92 -18.63 10.14 -6.00
C LEU A 92 -20.16 10.13 -6.19
N ARG A 93 -20.65 10.61 -7.35
CA ARG A 93 -22.10 10.71 -7.65
C ARG A 93 -22.69 9.45 -8.26
N THR A 94 -21.95 8.77 -9.15
CA THR A 94 -22.50 7.68 -9.98
C THR A 94 -22.17 6.28 -9.47
N HIS A 95 -21.38 6.13 -8.40
CA HIS A 95 -20.86 4.83 -7.89
C HIS A 95 -20.15 3.99 -8.97
N GLN A 96 -19.85 4.57 -10.13
CA GLN A 96 -19.09 3.86 -11.16
C GLN A 96 -17.65 3.63 -10.69
N VAL A 97 -17.31 2.36 -10.55
CA VAL A 97 -16.00 1.97 -10.03
C VAL A 97 -15.00 1.86 -11.17
N GLY A 98 -14.05 2.79 -11.25
CA GLY A 98 -12.88 2.70 -12.12
C GLY A 98 -11.96 1.52 -11.76
N LYS A 99 -10.68 1.59 -12.13
CA LYS A 99 -9.67 0.56 -11.75
C LYS A 99 -9.60 0.34 -10.23
N TYR A 100 -9.80 1.41 -9.45
CA TYR A 100 -9.76 1.40 -7.98
C TYR A 100 -11.07 1.94 -7.41
N SER A 101 -11.55 1.34 -6.31
CA SER A 101 -12.72 1.85 -5.58
C SER A 101 -12.37 3.11 -4.78
N VAL A 102 -13.39 3.87 -4.39
CA VAL A 102 -13.22 5.06 -3.53
C VAL A 102 -12.48 4.71 -2.24
N ALA A 103 -12.83 3.59 -1.59
CA ALA A 103 -12.16 3.11 -0.38
C ALA A 103 -10.67 2.80 -0.62
N GLN A 104 -10.32 2.18 -1.76
CA GLN A 104 -8.92 1.92 -2.13
C GLN A 104 -8.13 3.20 -2.37
N LYS A 105 -8.74 4.21 -3.00
CA LYS A 105 -8.13 5.53 -3.21
C LYS A 105 -7.92 6.24 -1.88
N LEU A 106 -8.93 6.25 -1.00
CA LEU A 106 -8.85 6.85 0.33
C LEU A 106 -7.75 6.21 1.17
N MET A 107 -7.70 4.88 1.21
CA MET A 107 -6.64 4.13 1.91
C MET A 107 -5.26 4.51 1.38
N HIS A 108 -5.09 4.58 0.05
CA HIS A 108 -3.82 4.98 -0.56
C HIS A 108 -3.39 6.39 -0.14
N HIS A 109 -4.30 7.38 -0.16
CA HIS A 109 -3.98 8.75 0.24
C HIS A 109 -3.68 8.86 1.73
N ALA A 110 -4.45 8.17 2.58
CA ALA A 110 -4.20 8.14 4.01
C ALA A 110 -2.83 7.53 4.34
N MET A 111 -2.50 6.37 3.75
CA MET A 111 -1.18 5.73 3.89
C MET A 111 -0.06 6.64 3.38
N THR A 112 -0.24 7.26 2.21
CA THR A 112 0.75 8.18 1.64
C THR A 112 1.00 9.36 2.58
N LEU A 113 -0.04 9.97 3.14
CA LEU A 113 0.09 11.09 4.08
C LEU A 113 0.88 10.69 5.33
N MET A 114 0.55 9.55 5.94
CA MET A 114 1.25 9.08 7.14
C MET A 114 2.70 8.70 6.86
N VAL A 115 2.96 7.99 5.77
CA VAL A 115 4.33 7.63 5.36
C VAL A 115 5.16 8.87 5.06
N LEU A 116 4.62 9.84 4.32
CA LEU A 116 5.36 11.10 4.05
C LEU A 116 5.63 11.89 5.32
N SER A 117 4.66 12.00 6.24
CA SER A 117 4.85 12.65 7.53
C SER A 117 5.96 11.98 8.35
N ALA A 118 5.96 10.64 8.41
CA ALA A 118 6.99 9.87 9.10
C ALA A 118 8.36 10.02 8.43
N VAL A 119 8.42 9.99 7.10
CA VAL A 119 9.66 10.17 6.32
C VAL A 119 10.25 11.55 6.56
N VAL A 120 9.48 12.62 6.41
CA VAL A 120 9.96 13.99 6.60
C VAL A 120 10.48 14.21 8.02
N THR A 121 9.69 13.84 9.02
CA THR A 121 10.10 13.99 10.43
C THR A 121 11.28 13.08 10.78
N GLY A 122 11.31 11.85 10.27
CA GLY A 122 12.43 10.92 10.45
C GLY A 122 13.74 11.45 9.86
N LEU A 123 13.72 12.04 8.67
CA LEU A 123 14.88 12.67 8.04
C LEU A 123 15.40 13.87 8.88
N LEU A 124 14.51 14.68 9.46
CA LEU A 124 14.90 15.73 10.37
C LEU A 124 15.57 15.14 11.64
N MET A 125 15.01 14.06 12.18
CA MET A 125 15.52 13.40 13.38
C MET A 125 16.91 12.78 13.19
N LEU A 126 17.36 12.49 11.95
CA LEU A 126 18.73 12.05 11.67
C LEU A 126 19.78 13.03 12.17
N LYS A 127 19.47 14.34 12.28
CA LYS A 127 20.38 15.33 12.87
C LYS A 127 20.65 15.09 14.37
N LYS A 128 19.81 14.36 15.06
CA LYS A 128 19.98 14.04 16.50
C LYS A 128 20.90 12.84 16.75
N ILE A 129 21.11 11.99 15.76
CA ILE A 129 21.91 10.76 15.90
C ILE A 129 23.23 10.87 15.11
N ARG A 130 24.23 10.10 15.51
CA ARG A 130 25.49 10.01 14.78
C ARG A 130 25.31 8.97 13.68
N THR A 131 25.45 9.40 12.42
CA THR A 131 25.40 8.51 11.24
C THR A 131 26.63 8.75 10.36
N PRO A 132 27.03 7.79 9.50
CA PRO A 132 28.10 8.01 8.53
C PRO A 132 27.77 9.07 7.47
N LEU A 133 26.48 9.39 7.26
CA LEU A 133 26.00 10.26 6.18
C LEU A 133 25.89 11.71 6.60
N LEU A 134 25.61 11.99 7.89
CA LEU A 134 25.33 13.34 8.39
C LEU A 134 26.05 13.58 9.71
N LEU A 135 26.64 14.77 9.83
CA LEU A 135 27.15 15.24 11.11
C LEU A 135 25.99 15.46 12.08
N ARG A 136 26.15 14.94 13.29
CA ARG A 136 25.20 15.17 14.38
C ARG A 136 25.20 16.66 14.75
N ASP A 137 24.03 17.27 14.69
CA ASP A 137 23.79 18.61 15.20
C ASP A 137 22.42 18.66 15.88
N PRO A 138 22.37 18.43 17.21
CA PRO A 138 21.11 18.44 17.95
C PRO A 138 20.55 19.85 18.18
N TYR A 139 21.32 20.91 17.88
CA TYR A 139 20.96 22.29 18.13
C TYR A 139 20.41 23.04 16.92
N VAL A 140 20.28 22.37 15.78
CA VAL A 140 19.70 22.91 14.53
C VAL A 140 18.30 23.48 14.73
N PHE A 141 17.53 22.91 15.68
CA PHE A 141 16.21 23.41 16.05
C PHE A 141 16.09 23.61 17.55
N SER A 142 15.17 24.49 17.97
CA SER A 142 14.83 24.70 19.37
C SER A 142 14.26 23.44 20.02
N ALA A 143 14.30 23.33 21.34
CA ALA A 143 13.70 22.20 22.07
C ALA A 143 12.20 22.04 21.78
N HIS A 144 11.48 23.18 21.66
CA HIS A 144 10.07 23.16 21.28
C HIS A 144 9.85 22.55 19.89
N THR A 145 10.62 22.97 18.89
CA THR A 145 10.52 22.43 17.51
C THR A 145 10.82 20.94 17.48
N TRP A 146 11.83 20.49 18.23
CA TRP A 146 12.12 19.06 18.37
C TRP A 146 10.95 18.29 18.99
N GLY A 147 10.31 18.86 20.01
CA GLY A 147 9.11 18.27 20.63
C GLY A 147 7.99 18.07 19.59
N VAL A 148 7.72 19.09 18.77
CA VAL A 148 6.72 19.00 17.70
C VAL A 148 7.07 17.90 16.67
N ILE A 149 8.36 17.84 16.25
CA ILE A 149 8.82 16.81 15.29
C ILE A 149 8.60 15.40 15.85
N TYR A 150 8.95 15.15 17.12
CA TYR A 150 8.73 13.86 17.78
C TYR A 150 7.25 13.48 17.88
N VAL A 151 6.40 14.44 18.25
CA VAL A 151 4.96 14.22 18.35
C VAL A 151 4.37 13.86 16.97
N ILE A 152 4.71 14.61 15.92
CA ILE A 152 4.22 14.33 14.58
C ILE A 152 4.71 12.97 14.11
N HIS A 153 5.99 12.62 14.34
CA HIS A 153 6.53 11.31 13.96
C HIS A 153 5.79 10.17 14.67
N GLY A 154 5.60 10.28 15.98
CA GLY A 154 4.88 9.29 16.78
C GLY A 154 3.41 9.13 16.36
N LEU A 155 2.70 10.25 16.14
CA LEU A 155 1.31 10.21 15.67
C LEU A 155 1.20 9.60 14.27
N ALA A 156 2.11 9.96 13.36
CA ALA A 156 2.15 9.37 12.03
C ALA A 156 2.41 7.86 12.08
N ALA A 157 3.31 7.41 12.98
CA ALA A 157 3.58 5.99 13.20
C ALA A 157 2.35 5.25 13.74
N LEU A 158 1.68 5.77 14.77
CA LEU A 158 0.46 5.17 15.33
C LEU A 158 -0.67 5.10 14.31
N ALA A 159 -0.88 6.17 13.55
CA ALA A 159 -1.86 6.19 12.47
C ALA A 159 -1.50 5.19 11.37
N ALA A 160 -0.22 5.07 10.98
CA ALA A 160 0.24 4.09 10.03
C ALA A 160 -0.01 2.65 10.51
N ILE A 161 0.23 2.34 11.80
CA ILE A 161 -0.09 1.03 12.40
C ILE A 161 -1.57 0.71 12.23
N THR A 162 -2.44 1.65 12.60
CA THR A 162 -3.91 1.49 12.46
C THR A 162 -4.29 1.24 11.00
N LEU A 163 -3.76 2.04 10.07
CA LEU A 163 -4.04 1.87 8.64
C LEU A 163 -3.53 0.53 8.09
N VAL A 164 -2.36 0.05 8.53
CA VAL A 164 -1.84 -1.26 8.13
C VAL A 164 -2.74 -2.38 8.62
N ILE A 165 -3.21 -2.32 9.87
CA ILE A 165 -4.16 -3.31 10.41
C ILE A 165 -5.44 -3.34 9.57
N VAL A 166 -6.02 -2.17 9.30
CA VAL A 166 -7.24 -2.03 8.48
C VAL A 166 -6.99 -2.52 7.04
N HIS A 167 -5.84 -2.18 6.44
CA HIS A 167 -5.47 -2.61 5.10
C HIS A 167 -5.34 -4.14 4.99
N VAL A 168 -4.64 -4.76 5.95
CA VAL A 168 -4.47 -6.22 6.01
C VAL A 168 -5.83 -6.90 6.26
N TYR A 169 -6.63 -6.39 7.19
CA TYR A 169 -7.98 -6.90 7.46
C TYR A 169 -8.83 -6.94 6.19
N PHE A 170 -8.95 -5.82 5.48
CA PHE A 170 -9.70 -5.77 4.22
C PHE A 170 -9.11 -6.66 3.12
N GLY A 171 -7.79 -6.87 3.09
CA GLY A 171 -7.15 -7.79 2.15
C GLY A 171 -7.48 -9.27 2.42
N LEU A 172 -7.74 -9.63 3.68
CA LEU A 172 -8.01 -11.01 4.10
C LEU A 172 -9.48 -11.41 4.00
N ILE A 173 -10.42 -10.45 3.95
CA ILE A 173 -11.86 -10.72 3.79
C ILE A 173 -12.08 -11.57 2.52
N PRO A 174 -12.92 -12.62 2.57
CA PRO A 174 -13.15 -13.54 1.45
C PRO A 174 -13.45 -12.83 0.13
N ASP A 175 -14.30 -11.81 0.14
CA ASP A 175 -14.71 -11.02 -1.03
C ASP A 175 -13.54 -10.26 -1.68
N ASN A 176 -12.47 -9.99 -0.94
CA ASN A 176 -11.32 -9.23 -1.39
C ASN A 176 -10.07 -10.09 -1.68
N ARG A 177 -10.11 -11.39 -1.38
CA ARG A 177 -8.96 -12.31 -1.61
C ARG A 177 -8.45 -12.32 -3.05
N MET A 178 -9.32 -12.01 -4.01
CA MET A 178 -8.91 -11.86 -5.41
C MET A 178 -7.87 -10.74 -5.60
N TYR A 179 -7.94 -9.65 -4.81
CA TYR A 179 -6.95 -8.57 -4.86
C TYR A 179 -5.63 -8.97 -4.22
N LEU A 180 -5.67 -9.69 -3.09
CA LEU A 180 -4.48 -10.25 -2.46
C LEU A 180 -3.77 -11.21 -3.42
N ARG A 181 -4.52 -12.15 -4.04
CA ARG A 181 -3.99 -13.06 -5.07
C ARG A 181 -3.37 -12.29 -6.24
N ALA A 182 -4.04 -11.23 -6.72
CA ALA A 182 -3.52 -10.40 -7.80
C ALA A 182 -2.25 -9.64 -7.39
N MET A 183 -2.11 -9.25 -6.11
CA MET A 183 -0.89 -8.61 -5.61
C MET A 183 0.27 -9.61 -5.46
N ILE A 184 -0.03 -10.90 -5.23
CA ILE A 184 0.99 -11.96 -5.17
C ILE A 184 1.37 -12.44 -6.58
N THR A 185 0.39 -12.75 -7.43
CA THR A 185 0.62 -13.41 -8.72
C THR A 185 0.71 -12.44 -9.90
N GLY A 186 0.13 -11.27 -9.81
CA GLY A 186 -0.04 -10.29 -10.88
C GLY A 186 -1.34 -10.42 -11.66
N TRP A 187 -2.03 -11.55 -11.56
CA TRP A 187 -3.14 -11.91 -12.43
C TRP A 187 -4.49 -11.96 -11.70
N MET A 188 -5.55 -11.60 -12.41
CA MET A 188 -6.94 -11.67 -11.96
C MET A 188 -7.77 -12.38 -13.04
N SER A 189 -8.83 -13.14 -12.66
CA SER A 189 -9.75 -13.72 -13.63
C SER A 189 -10.63 -12.65 -14.29
N ARG A 190 -11.03 -12.82 -15.54
CA ARG A 190 -12.00 -11.92 -16.18
C ARG A 190 -13.37 -11.97 -15.50
N GLY A 191 -13.74 -13.09 -14.92
CA GLY A 191 -14.97 -13.24 -14.15
C GLY A 191 -14.97 -12.30 -12.93
N ASP A 192 -13.91 -12.33 -12.12
CA ASP A 192 -13.75 -11.44 -10.96
C ASP A 192 -13.75 -9.96 -11.37
N GLN A 193 -13.13 -9.65 -12.52
CA GLN A 193 -13.10 -8.27 -13.03
C GLN A 193 -14.50 -7.79 -13.46
N ARG A 194 -15.28 -8.63 -14.13
CA ARG A 194 -16.66 -8.32 -14.56
C ARG A 194 -17.58 -8.18 -13.35
N ALA A 195 -17.56 -9.13 -12.42
CA ALA A 195 -18.38 -9.10 -11.21
C ALA A 195 -18.17 -7.79 -10.43
N ARG A 196 -16.92 -7.28 -10.40
CA ARG A 196 -16.61 -6.00 -9.77
C ARG A 196 -17.24 -4.80 -10.49
N VAL A 197 -17.21 -4.77 -11.82
CA VAL A 197 -17.73 -3.64 -12.62
C VAL A 197 -19.25 -3.57 -12.58
N THR A 198 -19.92 -4.74 -12.59
CA THR A 198 -21.38 -4.85 -12.60
C THR A 198 -22.02 -4.85 -11.22
N GLY A 199 -21.22 -4.92 -10.12
CA GLY A 199 -21.75 -5.05 -8.77
C GLY A 199 -22.42 -6.40 -8.47
N ILE A 200 -22.45 -7.31 -9.44
CA ILE A 200 -23.07 -8.63 -9.33
C ILE A 200 -22.05 -9.56 -8.69
N ARG A 201 -22.33 -10.04 -7.47
CA ARG A 201 -21.53 -11.07 -6.82
C ARG A 201 -21.65 -12.38 -7.58
N ALA A 202 -20.55 -13.08 -7.78
CA ALA A 202 -20.51 -14.37 -8.47
C ALA A 202 -21.32 -15.50 -7.77
N GLY A 203 -21.95 -15.22 -6.62
CA GLY A 203 -22.75 -16.15 -5.85
C GLY A 203 -24.27 -16.08 -6.05
N GLU A 204 -24.79 -15.05 -6.74
CA GLU A 204 -26.26 -14.90 -6.90
C GLU A 204 -26.86 -15.67 -8.10
N LYS A 205 -26.09 -16.43 -8.84
CA LYS A 205 -26.58 -17.18 -10.02
C LYS A 205 -27.28 -18.51 -9.71
N HIS A 206 -27.55 -18.85 -8.45
CA HIS A 206 -28.18 -20.13 -8.09
C HIS A 206 -29.53 -20.00 -7.39
N LEU A 207 -30.22 -18.85 -7.48
CA LEU A 207 -31.56 -18.66 -6.89
C LEU A 207 -32.56 -18.07 -7.92
N THR A 208 -32.61 -18.61 -9.13
CA THR A 208 -33.77 -18.46 -10.03
C THR A 208 -34.02 -19.76 -10.78
#